data_aa8443763a9e8012b7e2e15b9a5f7da2
#
_entry.id   aa8443763a9e8012b7e2e15b9a5f7da2
#
_cell.length_a   1.000
_cell.length_b   1.000
_cell.length_c   1.000
_cell.angle_alpha   90.00
_cell.angle_beta   90.00
_cell.angle_gamma   90.00
#
_symmetry.space_group_name_H-M   'P 1'
#
loop_
_entity.id
_entity.type
_entity.pdbx_description
1 polymer ?
#
loop_
_entity_poly.entity_id
_entity_poly.type
_entity_poly.pdbx_seq_one_letter_code
_entity_poly.pdbx_strand_id
1 'polypeptide(L)'
;MCESNWSKTVMPAISAHLVADLIADGEQMPVYVWTIDHPAGRVLVDTGMIDSRPEVDDMSPVPHPENIPRDVACVINTHLDFDHCGGNRLFPGVPIHVQARELADARSLDPYTVREWVDFDGATYVEHEGEVELLPGIRLLPTPGHTDGHQSVLVETGGRPVVVGGDVAVWFGELDEPHTEGQLRVRALDPELVWLAHEHEPWRPRTM
;
A
#
# COMPACT_ATOMS: atom_id res chain seq x y z
N MET A 1 14.08 7.68 37.29
CA MET A 1 14.74 7.37 36.02
C MET A 1 14.25 5.99 35.64
N CYS A 2 13.23 5.92 34.79
CA CYS A 2 12.74 4.68 34.22
C CYS A 2 13.45 4.51 32.88
N GLU A 3 14.49 3.69 32.84
CA GLU A 3 15.07 3.24 31.59
C GLU A 3 14.05 2.33 30.92
N SER A 4 13.48 2.79 29.81
CA SER A 4 12.65 2.00 28.95
C SER A 4 13.51 0.90 28.31
N ASN A 5 13.35 -0.29 28.81
CA ASN A 5 14.05 -1.49 28.38
C ASN A 5 13.45 -1.99 27.05
N TRP A 6 13.79 -1.34 25.95
CA TRP A 6 13.50 -1.80 24.59
C TRP A 6 14.49 -2.90 24.21
N SER A 7 14.43 -4.03 24.93
CA SER A 7 15.27 -5.17 24.63
C SER A 7 14.59 -6.09 23.63
N LYS A 8 15.21 -6.21 22.46
CA LYS A 8 14.90 -7.08 21.30
C LYS A 8 13.61 -6.69 20.56
N THR A 9 13.73 -5.64 19.77
CA THR A 9 12.77 -5.35 18.71
C THR A 9 12.74 -6.56 17.77
N VAL A 10 11.66 -7.34 17.85
CA VAL A 10 11.37 -8.32 16.81
C VAL A 10 11.11 -7.50 15.55
N MET A 11 11.97 -7.68 14.54
CA MET A 11 11.82 -7.02 13.25
C MET A 11 10.44 -7.36 12.69
N PRO A 12 9.64 -6.39 12.26
CA PRO A 12 8.36 -6.68 11.63
C PRO A 12 8.58 -7.59 10.43
N ALA A 13 7.93 -8.74 10.40
CA ALA A 13 7.95 -9.60 9.22
C ALA A 13 6.99 -9.01 8.18
N ILE A 14 7.48 -8.80 6.96
CA ILE A 14 6.69 -8.35 5.83
C ILE A 14 6.51 -9.54 4.89
N SER A 15 5.26 -9.84 4.52
CA SER A 15 4.92 -10.92 3.59
C SER A 15 4.09 -10.37 2.45
N ALA A 16 4.50 -10.67 1.21
CA ALA A 16 3.78 -10.31 0.00
C ALA A 16 2.75 -11.39 -0.38
N HIS A 17 1.58 -10.99 -0.86
CA HIS A 17 0.49 -11.86 -1.28
C HIS A 17 0.03 -11.43 -2.67
N LEU A 18 0.13 -12.32 -3.68
CA LEU A 18 -0.41 -12.09 -5.02
C LEU A 18 -1.94 -12.24 -4.95
N VAL A 19 -2.67 -11.16 -5.21
CA VAL A 19 -4.13 -11.10 -5.02
C VAL A 19 -4.91 -10.83 -6.30
N ALA A 20 -4.24 -10.45 -7.37
CA ALA A 20 -4.81 -10.37 -8.71
C ALA A 20 -3.72 -10.38 -9.77
N ASP A 21 -4.13 -10.61 -11.02
CA ASP A 21 -3.37 -10.34 -12.24
C ASP A 21 -4.17 -9.36 -13.11
N LEU A 22 -3.49 -8.43 -13.75
CA LEU A 22 -4.03 -7.48 -14.72
C LEU A 22 -3.30 -7.64 -16.06
N ILE A 23 -3.89 -7.09 -17.11
CA ILE A 23 -3.21 -6.88 -18.39
C ILE A 23 -3.18 -5.39 -18.67
N ALA A 24 -1.99 -4.80 -18.63
CA ALA A 24 -1.77 -3.41 -18.99
C ALA A 24 -0.86 -3.34 -20.21
N ASP A 25 -1.27 -2.61 -21.25
CA ASP A 25 -0.53 -2.48 -22.51
C ASP A 25 -0.16 -3.82 -23.18
N GLY A 26 -0.94 -4.88 -22.90
CA GLY A 26 -0.73 -6.24 -23.42
C GLY A 26 0.27 -7.07 -22.63
N GLU A 27 0.80 -6.58 -21.53
CA GLU A 27 1.68 -7.28 -20.60
C GLU A 27 0.93 -7.71 -19.33
N GLN A 28 1.25 -8.87 -18.79
CA GLN A 28 0.70 -9.34 -17.54
C GLN A 28 1.35 -8.57 -16.39
N MET A 29 0.55 -8.03 -15.52
CA MET A 29 0.95 -7.21 -14.39
C MET A 29 0.37 -7.82 -13.10
N PRO A 30 1.20 -8.29 -12.14
CA PRO A 30 0.71 -8.82 -10.88
C PRO A 30 0.15 -7.69 -10.00
N VAL A 31 -0.73 -8.04 -9.05
CA VAL A 31 -1.16 -7.14 -7.98
C VAL A 31 -0.84 -7.78 -6.64
N TYR A 32 0.05 -7.15 -5.89
CA TYR A 32 0.46 -7.58 -4.56
C TYR A 32 -0.15 -6.71 -3.46
N VAL A 33 -0.47 -7.35 -2.34
CA VAL A 33 -0.73 -6.70 -1.05
C VAL A 33 0.24 -7.27 -0.01
N TRP A 34 0.42 -6.57 1.10
CA TRP A 34 1.41 -7.00 2.10
C TRP A 34 0.82 -7.08 3.48
N THR A 35 1.25 -8.09 4.25
CA THR A 35 1.06 -8.07 5.70
C THR A 35 2.35 -7.66 6.40
N ILE A 36 2.19 -6.88 7.46
CA ILE A 36 3.26 -6.50 8.38
C ILE A 36 2.88 -7.03 9.75
N ASP A 37 3.62 -8.03 10.25
CA ASP A 37 3.39 -8.57 11.58
C ASP A 37 3.96 -7.59 12.63
N HIS A 38 3.07 -7.08 13.49
CA HIS A 38 3.43 -6.15 14.55
C HIS A 38 2.86 -6.62 15.90
N PRO A 39 3.51 -6.39 17.06
CA PRO A 39 3.00 -6.80 18.37
C PRO A 39 1.61 -6.25 18.73
N ALA A 40 1.23 -5.09 18.18
CA ALA A 40 -0.10 -4.50 18.34
C ALA A 40 -1.18 -5.10 17.43
N GLY A 41 -0.82 -6.05 16.56
CA GLY A 41 -1.70 -6.68 15.58
C GLY A 41 -1.14 -6.59 14.16
N ARG A 42 -1.54 -7.53 13.31
CA ARG A 42 -1.13 -7.56 11.90
C ARG A 42 -1.74 -6.38 11.14
N VAL A 43 -0.93 -5.70 10.36
CA VAL A 43 -1.33 -4.63 9.44
C VAL A 43 -1.40 -5.21 8.03
N LEU A 44 -2.44 -4.88 7.28
CA LEU A 44 -2.55 -5.18 5.86
C LEU A 44 -2.33 -3.87 5.06
N VAL A 45 -1.42 -3.90 4.11
CA VAL A 45 -1.19 -2.79 3.17
C VAL A 45 -1.80 -3.15 1.84
N ASP A 46 -2.79 -2.39 1.43
CA ASP A 46 -3.73 -2.62 0.34
C ASP A 46 -4.55 -3.91 0.48
N THR A 47 -5.59 -4.01 -0.29
CA THR A 47 -6.54 -5.12 -0.19
C THR A 47 -6.78 -5.83 -1.52
N GLY A 48 -6.15 -5.35 -2.60
CA GLY A 48 -6.38 -5.92 -3.91
C GLY A 48 -7.80 -5.73 -4.39
N MET A 49 -8.28 -6.70 -5.14
CA MET A 49 -9.67 -6.74 -5.63
C MET A 49 -10.27 -8.13 -5.43
N ILE A 50 -11.61 -8.20 -5.38
CA ILE A 50 -12.33 -9.47 -5.15
C ILE A 50 -13.25 -9.88 -6.29
N ASP A 51 -13.57 -8.97 -7.16
CA ASP A 51 -14.37 -9.17 -8.38
C ASP A 51 -13.94 -8.14 -9.44
N SER A 52 -14.44 -8.28 -10.66
CA SER A 52 -14.29 -7.31 -11.72
C SER A 52 -15.60 -6.53 -11.93
N ARG A 53 -15.49 -5.39 -12.59
CA ARG A 53 -16.59 -4.54 -13.02
C ARG A 53 -16.34 -4.01 -14.43
N PRO A 54 -17.39 -3.69 -15.21
CA PRO A 54 -17.23 -3.13 -16.56
C PRO A 54 -16.33 -1.89 -16.63
N GLU A 55 -16.28 -1.10 -15.54
CA GLU A 55 -15.44 0.11 -15.43
C GLU A 55 -13.94 -0.18 -15.47
N VAL A 56 -13.54 -1.42 -15.16
CA VAL A 56 -12.12 -1.85 -15.06
C VAL A 56 -11.81 -3.08 -15.94
N ASP A 57 -12.78 -3.52 -16.77
CA ASP A 57 -12.60 -4.72 -17.61
C ASP A 57 -11.57 -4.54 -18.74
N ASP A 58 -11.22 -3.31 -19.10
CA ASP A 58 -10.19 -3.01 -20.09
C ASP A 58 -8.79 -3.52 -19.67
N MET A 59 -8.54 -3.66 -18.37
CA MET A 59 -7.33 -4.28 -17.82
C MET A 59 -7.44 -5.79 -17.60
N SER A 60 -8.55 -6.42 -18.04
CA SER A 60 -8.78 -7.86 -17.95
C SER A 60 -8.44 -8.49 -16.61
N PRO A 61 -8.94 -7.95 -15.49
CA PRO A 61 -8.52 -8.36 -14.15
C PRO A 61 -8.93 -9.80 -13.84
N VAL A 62 -7.99 -10.54 -13.19
CA VAL A 62 -8.19 -11.87 -12.66
C VAL A 62 -7.95 -11.85 -11.15
N PRO A 63 -8.99 -11.64 -10.32
CA PRO A 63 -8.86 -11.61 -8.87
C PRO A 63 -8.55 -12.97 -8.25
N HIS A 64 -7.76 -12.98 -7.16
CA HIS A 64 -7.44 -14.13 -6.31
C HIS A 64 -7.84 -13.84 -4.85
N PRO A 65 -9.14 -13.63 -4.55
CA PRO A 65 -9.60 -13.15 -3.24
C PRO A 65 -9.29 -14.11 -2.08
N GLU A 66 -9.04 -15.38 -2.37
CA GLU A 66 -8.61 -16.39 -1.39
C GLU A 66 -7.23 -16.12 -0.81
N ASN A 67 -6.41 -15.35 -1.53
CA ASN A 67 -5.05 -14.99 -1.11
C ASN A 67 -5.01 -13.73 -0.22
N ILE A 68 -6.13 -13.00 -0.08
CA ILE A 68 -6.19 -11.79 0.75
C ILE A 68 -6.24 -12.19 2.23
N PRO A 69 -5.24 -11.79 3.05
CA PRO A 69 -5.24 -12.08 4.49
C PRO A 69 -6.41 -11.43 5.22
N ARG A 70 -7.10 -12.19 6.11
CA ARG A 70 -8.32 -11.71 6.79
C ARG A 70 -8.14 -11.35 8.26
N ASP A 71 -7.15 -11.97 8.93
CA ASP A 71 -6.87 -11.73 10.35
C ASP A 71 -5.91 -10.54 10.49
N VAL A 72 -6.49 -9.32 10.47
CA VAL A 72 -5.75 -8.07 10.50
C VAL A 72 -6.38 -7.09 11.49
N ALA A 73 -5.54 -6.29 12.14
CA ALA A 73 -5.98 -5.27 13.10
C ALA A 73 -6.37 -3.95 12.42
N CYS A 74 -5.73 -3.64 11.29
CA CYS A 74 -6.07 -2.49 10.45
C CYS A 74 -5.61 -2.71 9.01
N VAL A 75 -6.16 -1.91 8.13
CA VAL A 75 -5.76 -1.79 6.72
C VAL A 75 -5.10 -0.42 6.52
N ILE A 76 -4.10 -0.35 5.67
CA ILE A 76 -3.54 0.88 5.12
C ILE A 76 -3.75 0.82 3.62
N ASN A 77 -4.50 1.74 3.02
CA ASN A 77 -4.48 1.89 1.57
C ASN A 77 -3.37 2.85 1.16
N THR A 78 -2.55 2.43 0.20
CA THR A 78 -1.57 3.33 -0.42
C THR A 78 -2.26 4.40 -1.22
N HIS A 79 -3.29 4.00 -1.97
CA HIS A 79 -4.24 4.83 -2.69
C HIS A 79 -5.55 4.05 -2.91
N LEU A 80 -6.52 4.63 -3.62
CA LEU A 80 -7.86 4.05 -3.73
C LEU A 80 -8.23 3.66 -5.16
N ASP A 81 -7.27 3.30 -6.00
CA ASP A 81 -7.53 2.66 -7.27
C ASP A 81 -8.12 1.26 -7.04
N PHE A 82 -8.84 0.77 -8.03
CA PHE A 82 -9.70 -0.41 -7.93
C PHE A 82 -8.96 -1.68 -7.48
N ASP A 83 -7.72 -1.84 -7.90
CA ASP A 83 -6.88 -3.00 -7.60
C ASP A 83 -6.12 -2.89 -6.28
N HIS A 84 -6.21 -1.74 -5.59
CA HIS A 84 -5.65 -1.50 -4.25
C HIS A 84 -6.73 -1.48 -3.17
N CYS A 85 -7.94 -1.01 -3.46
CA CYS A 85 -9.00 -0.86 -2.48
C CYS A 85 -10.23 -1.78 -2.70
N GLY A 86 -10.29 -2.52 -3.81
CA GLY A 86 -11.45 -3.34 -4.16
C GLY A 86 -11.77 -4.45 -3.15
N GLY A 87 -10.79 -4.89 -2.38
CA GLY A 87 -10.96 -5.83 -1.27
C GLY A 87 -11.34 -5.18 0.07
N ASN A 88 -11.42 -3.85 0.19
CA ASN A 88 -11.80 -3.16 1.44
C ASN A 88 -13.12 -3.66 2.01
N ARG A 89 -14.06 -4.06 1.15
CA ARG A 89 -15.38 -4.61 1.50
C ARG A 89 -15.32 -5.89 2.33
N LEU A 90 -14.16 -6.54 2.43
CA LEU A 90 -13.93 -7.73 3.23
C LEU A 90 -13.64 -7.41 4.69
N PHE A 91 -13.49 -6.11 5.03
CA PHE A 91 -13.05 -5.61 6.31
C PHE A 91 -14.04 -4.62 6.95
N PRO A 92 -15.36 -4.92 7.01
CA PRO A 92 -16.33 -4.02 7.63
C PRO A 92 -15.99 -3.81 9.11
N GLY A 93 -15.93 -2.55 9.54
CA GLY A 93 -15.61 -2.16 10.91
C GLY A 93 -14.11 -2.20 11.27
N VAL A 94 -13.24 -2.69 10.40
CA VAL A 94 -11.78 -2.61 10.56
C VAL A 94 -11.32 -1.21 10.16
N PRO A 95 -10.45 -0.54 10.94
CA PRO A 95 -9.89 0.76 10.58
C PRO A 95 -9.11 0.69 9.25
N ILE A 96 -9.42 1.60 8.32
CA ILE A 96 -8.73 1.75 7.03
C ILE A 96 -8.05 3.11 7.01
N HIS A 97 -6.73 3.11 7.05
CA HIS A 97 -5.90 4.31 7.10
C HIS A 97 -5.59 4.80 5.69
N VAL A 98 -5.89 6.08 5.42
CA VAL A 98 -5.73 6.71 4.10
C VAL A 98 -5.40 8.19 4.28
N GLN A 99 -4.76 8.83 3.29
CA GLN A 99 -4.64 10.29 3.29
C GLN A 99 -6.01 10.93 2.98
N ALA A 100 -6.34 12.02 3.69
CA ALA A 100 -7.60 12.73 3.50
C ALA A 100 -7.79 13.21 2.06
N ARG A 101 -6.69 13.63 1.40
CA ARG A 101 -6.70 14.00 -0.01
C ARG A 101 -7.12 12.85 -0.91
N GLU A 102 -6.58 11.66 -0.69
CA GLU A 102 -6.91 10.46 -1.47
C GLU A 102 -8.40 10.11 -1.38
N LEU A 103 -8.93 10.07 -0.15
CA LEU A 103 -10.33 9.75 0.05
C LEU A 103 -11.27 10.79 -0.57
N ALA A 104 -10.89 12.07 -0.56
CA ALA A 104 -11.66 13.14 -1.18
C ALA A 104 -11.66 13.02 -2.71
N ASP A 105 -10.50 12.73 -3.32
CA ASP A 105 -10.37 12.56 -4.78
C ASP A 105 -11.11 11.31 -5.26
N ALA A 106 -10.93 10.17 -4.60
CA ALA A 106 -11.63 8.92 -4.88
C ALA A 106 -13.17 9.07 -4.85
N ARG A 107 -13.69 9.93 -3.97
CA ARG A 107 -15.13 10.25 -3.90
C ARG A 107 -15.61 11.24 -4.95
N SER A 108 -14.73 11.97 -5.58
CA SER A 108 -15.10 13.04 -6.50
C SER A 108 -15.15 12.60 -7.96
N LEU A 109 -14.04 12.20 -8.57
CA LEU A 109 -13.94 12.00 -10.02
C LEU A 109 -12.79 11.09 -10.46
N ASP A 110 -12.28 10.20 -9.62
CA ASP A 110 -11.19 9.33 -10.06
C ASP A 110 -11.71 8.25 -11.03
N PRO A 111 -11.22 8.17 -12.28
CA PRO A 111 -11.67 7.19 -13.27
C PRO A 111 -11.28 5.75 -12.92
N TYR A 112 -10.23 5.55 -12.09
CA TYR A 112 -9.76 4.22 -11.67
C TYR A 112 -10.35 3.77 -10.34
N THR A 113 -11.13 4.62 -9.68
CA THR A 113 -11.83 4.29 -8.44
C THR A 113 -13.24 3.80 -8.71
N VAL A 114 -13.59 2.62 -8.19
CA VAL A 114 -14.98 2.15 -8.14
C VAL A 114 -15.62 2.65 -6.85
N ARG A 115 -16.47 3.66 -6.93
CA ARG A 115 -17.01 4.36 -5.78
C ARG A 115 -17.69 3.45 -4.76
N GLU A 116 -18.43 2.44 -5.20
CA GLU A 116 -19.10 1.47 -4.33
C GLU A 116 -18.11 0.56 -3.57
N TRP A 117 -16.85 0.51 -3.99
CA TRP A 117 -15.79 -0.20 -3.30
C TRP A 117 -15.13 0.66 -2.23
N VAL A 118 -15.23 1.98 -2.36
CA VAL A 118 -14.80 2.95 -1.35
C VAL A 118 -15.91 3.19 -0.31
N ASP A 119 -17.11 3.54 -0.75
CA ASP A 119 -18.26 3.82 0.12
C ASP A 119 -19.13 2.56 0.29
N PHE A 120 -18.65 1.56 1.03
CA PHE A 120 -19.36 0.31 1.33
C PHE A 120 -19.94 0.32 2.75
N ASP A 121 -20.90 -0.58 3.02
CA ASP A 121 -21.50 -0.70 4.35
C ASP A 121 -20.47 -1.21 5.38
N GLY A 122 -20.28 -0.45 6.44
CA GLY A 122 -19.29 -0.71 7.48
C GLY A 122 -17.88 -0.17 7.18
N ALA A 123 -17.69 0.63 6.13
CA ALA A 123 -16.42 1.32 5.88
C ALA A 123 -16.03 2.22 7.06
N THR A 124 -14.82 2.07 7.55
CA THR A 124 -14.30 2.83 8.71
C THR A 124 -12.97 3.46 8.35
N TYR A 125 -13.00 4.57 7.61
CA TYR A 125 -11.81 5.30 7.24
C TYR A 125 -11.24 6.13 8.40
N VAL A 126 -9.91 6.07 8.55
CA VAL A 126 -9.13 6.94 9.43
C VAL A 126 -8.27 7.83 8.52
N GLU A 127 -8.69 9.06 8.39
CA GLU A 127 -8.05 10.04 7.51
C GLU A 127 -6.81 10.65 8.16
N HIS A 128 -5.75 10.79 7.40
CA HIS A 128 -4.49 11.42 7.81
C HIS A 128 -4.16 12.62 6.92
N GLU A 129 -3.49 13.60 7.51
CA GLU A 129 -2.91 14.73 6.80
C GLU A 129 -1.39 14.70 7.02
N GLY A 130 -0.64 14.30 5.98
CA GLY A 130 0.81 14.26 6.04
C GLY A 130 1.38 12.99 6.65
N GLU A 131 2.62 13.08 7.14
CA GLU A 131 3.35 11.94 7.69
C GLU A 131 2.89 11.63 9.12
N VAL A 132 2.65 10.35 9.42
CA VAL A 132 2.18 9.87 10.72
C VAL A 132 2.90 8.60 11.13
N GLU A 133 3.37 8.49 12.36
CA GLU A 133 3.73 7.22 12.97
C GLU A 133 2.45 6.51 13.42
N LEU A 134 2.03 5.50 12.67
CA LEU A 134 0.80 4.74 12.95
C LEU A 134 0.98 3.79 14.12
N LEU A 135 2.08 3.06 14.13
CA LEU A 135 2.52 2.15 15.19
C LEU A 135 4.03 2.33 15.37
N PRO A 136 4.59 1.99 16.54
CA PRO A 136 6.04 2.05 16.73
C PRO A 136 6.80 1.34 15.62
N GLY A 137 7.56 2.10 14.82
CA GLY A 137 8.33 1.59 13.67
C GLY A 137 7.53 1.38 12.38
N ILE A 138 6.25 1.78 12.32
CA ILE A 138 5.43 1.80 11.09
C ILE A 138 4.92 3.22 10.86
N ARG A 139 5.31 3.84 9.75
CA ARG A 139 4.96 5.21 9.41
C ARG A 139 4.26 5.28 8.06
N LEU A 140 3.23 6.11 8.01
CA LEU A 140 2.56 6.52 6.78
C LEU A 140 3.34 7.70 6.20
N LEU A 141 3.76 7.59 4.97
CA LEU A 141 4.58 8.60 4.29
C LEU A 141 3.83 9.07 3.04
N PRO A 142 3.32 10.30 2.97
CA PRO A 142 2.76 10.84 1.73
C PRO A 142 3.80 10.77 0.61
N THR A 143 3.41 10.14 -0.49
CA THR A 143 4.26 9.94 -1.68
C THR A 143 3.47 10.26 -2.96
N PRO A 144 3.04 11.54 -3.12
CA PRO A 144 2.23 11.94 -4.26
C PRO A 144 2.97 11.75 -5.58
N GLY A 145 2.22 11.44 -6.64
CA GLY A 145 2.75 11.25 -7.99
C GLY A 145 1.86 10.39 -8.86
N HIS A 146 1.56 9.15 -8.44
CA HIS A 146 0.56 8.29 -9.09
C HIS A 146 -0.83 8.89 -8.86
N THR A 147 -1.20 9.09 -7.60
CA THR A 147 -2.30 9.97 -7.21
C THR A 147 -1.77 11.12 -6.34
N ASP A 148 -2.55 12.20 -6.20
CA ASP A 148 -2.18 13.35 -5.35
C ASP A 148 -2.21 12.99 -3.87
N GLY A 149 -3.03 12.01 -3.47
CA GLY A 149 -3.18 11.54 -2.10
C GLY A 149 -2.41 10.25 -1.78
N HIS A 150 -1.61 9.75 -2.71
CA HIS A 150 -0.85 8.51 -2.53
C HIS A 150 0.05 8.56 -1.29
N GLN A 151 0.14 7.42 -0.58
CA GLN A 151 1.07 7.21 0.54
C GLN A 151 1.79 5.88 0.43
N SER A 152 3.02 5.82 0.92
CA SER A 152 3.77 4.57 1.12
C SER A 152 3.89 4.26 2.61
N VAL A 153 4.20 3.01 2.94
CA VAL A 153 4.41 2.57 4.33
C VAL A 153 5.89 2.33 4.56
N LEU A 154 6.48 3.11 5.47
CA LEU A 154 7.86 2.93 5.91
C LEU A 154 7.88 2.02 7.13
N VAL A 155 8.70 0.97 7.07
CA VAL A 155 8.90 0.00 8.15
C VAL A 155 10.34 0.09 8.64
N GLU A 156 10.51 0.43 9.91
CA GLU A 156 11.82 0.49 10.56
C GLU A 156 12.30 -0.92 10.90
N THR A 157 13.49 -1.28 10.44
CA THR A 157 14.06 -2.61 10.59
C THR A 157 15.30 -2.62 11.50
N GLY A 158 15.60 -1.49 12.15
CA GLY A 158 16.83 -1.32 12.95
C GLY A 158 18.09 -1.06 12.12
N GLY A 159 17.96 -1.02 10.81
CA GLY A 159 18.96 -0.66 9.80
C GLY A 159 18.40 0.36 8.81
N ARG A 160 18.64 0.14 7.51
CA ARG A 160 17.98 0.90 6.45
C ARG A 160 16.51 0.49 6.41
N PRO A 161 15.57 1.44 6.25
CA PRO A 161 14.15 1.11 6.29
C PRO A 161 13.74 0.26 5.08
N VAL A 162 12.66 -0.51 5.25
CA VAL A 162 11.92 -1.13 4.15
C VAL A 162 10.73 -0.25 3.84
N VAL A 163 10.43 -0.08 2.55
CA VAL A 163 9.26 0.68 2.11
C VAL A 163 8.31 -0.26 1.37
N VAL A 164 7.05 -0.29 1.78
CA VAL A 164 5.95 -0.82 0.97
C VAL A 164 5.39 0.37 0.21
N GLY A 165 5.71 0.44 -1.07
CA GLY A 165 5.54 1.61 -1.91
C GLY A 165 4.18 1.71 -2.58
N GLY A 166 3.43 0.59 -2.71
CA GLY A 166 2.28 0.57 -3.60
C GLY A 166 2.71 0.99 -5.01
N ASP A 167 2.04 1.98 -5.56
CA ASP A 167 2.29 2.54 -6.90
C ASP A 167 3.05 3.87 -6.85
N VAL A 168 3.90 4.05 -5.83
CA VAL A 168 4.86 5.16 -5.87
C VAL A 168 5.71 5.11 -7.14
N ALA A 169 5.88 3.91 -7.69
CA ALA A 169 6.38 3.58 -9.01
C ALA A 169 5.69 2.30 -9.46
N VAL A 170 5.35 2.19 -10.75
CA VAL A 170 4.73 0.99 -11.33
C VAL A 170 5.81 -0.03 -11.71
N TRP A 171 7.00 0.43 -12.08
CA TRP A 171 8.14 -0.41 -12.45
C TRP A 171 9.47 0.19 -11.96
N PHE A 172 10.51 -0.64 -11.86
CA PHE A 172 11.80 -0.28 -11.22
C PHE A 172 12.50 0.94 -11.83
N GLY A 173 12.37 1.15 -13.16
CA GLY A 173 13.02 2.27 -13.83
C GLY A 173 12.59 3.63 -13.29
N GLU A 174 11.37 3.77 -12.80
CA GLU A 174 10.89 5.02 -12.21
C GLU A 174 11.56 5.33 -10.86
N LEU A 175 11.97 4.30 -10.12
CA LEU A 175 12.79 4.50 -8.93
C LEU A 175 14.27 4.67 -9.27
N ASP A 176 14.77 4.10 -10.36
CA ASP A 176 16.13 4.34 -10.82
C ASP A 176 16.33 5.80 -11.30
N GLU A 177 15.33 6.35 -11.99
CA GLU A 177 15.29 7.73 -12.49
C GLU A 177 14.03 8.46 -11.98
N PRO A 178 13.98 8.82 -10.68
CA PRO A 178 12.78 9.39 -10.07
C PRO A 178 12.45 10.79 -10.61
N HIS A 179 11.17 11.03 -10.86
CA HIS A 179 10.67 12.29 -11.41
C HIS A 179 9.42 12.83 -10.69
N THR A 180 8.75 12.01 -9.85
CA THR A 180 7.67 12.51 -8.99
C THR A 180 8.18 12.84 -7.59
N GLU A 181 7.42 13.67 -6.85
CA GLU A 181 7.75 14.00 -5.47
C GLU A 181 7.82 12.74 -4.60
N GLY A 182 6.86 11.81 -4.76
CA GLY A 182 6.83 10.55 -4.02
C GLY A 182 8.06 9.68 -4.28
N GLN A 183 8.46 9.50 -5.54
CA GLN A 183 9.65 8.74 -5.91
C GLN A 183 10.93 9.35 -5.34
N LEU A 184 11.09 10.68 -5.45
CA LEU A 184 12.22 11.41 -4.87
C LEU A 184 12.27 11.25 -3.35
N ARG A 185 11.11 11.31 -2.69
CA ARG A 185 11.00 11.14 -1.25
C ARG A 185 11.41 9.74 -0.81
N VAL A 186 10.91 8.70 -1.48
CA VAL A 186 11.30 7.30 -1.20
C VAL A 186 12.80 7.09 -1.42
N ARG A 187 13.37 7.62 -2.51
CA ARG A 187 14.81 7.53 -2.78
C ARG A 187 15.66 8.22 -1.71
N ALA A 188 15.20 9.36 -1.19
CA ALA A 188 15.90 10.12 -0.15
C ALA A 188 16.00 9.38 1.20
N LEU A 189 15.13 8.38 1.45
CA LEU A 189 15.19 7.53 2.64
C LEU A 189 16.36 6.55 2.62
N ASP A 190 17.02 6.36 1.49
CA ASP A 190 18.02 5.30 1.27
C ASP A 190 17.52 3.92 1.75
N PRO A 191 16.38 3.42 1.27
CA PRO A 191 15.77 2.21 1.78
C PRO A 191 16.63 0.98 1.49
N GLU A 192 16.50 -0.08 2.30
CA GLU A 192 17.09 -1.38 2.00
C GLU A 192 16.47 -1.99 0.75
N LEU A 193 15.13 -1.88 0.66
CA LEU A 193 14.34 -2.29 -0.48
C LEU A 193 12.99 -1.55 -0.50
N VAL A 194 12.36 -1.54 -1.68
CA VAL A 194 11.01 -1.01 -1.89
C VAL A 194 10.17 -2.09 -2.57
N TRP A 195 9.04 -2.45 -1.96
CA TRP A 195 8.03 -3.30 -2.57
C TRP A 195 7.09 -2.44 -3.42
N LEU A 196 6.90 -2.82 -4.68
CA LEU A 196 5.96 -2.22 -5.63
C LEU A 196 4.82 -3.19 -5.91
N ALA A 197 3.61 -2.69 -6.11
CA ALA A 197 2.43 -3.54 -6.26
C ALA A 197 2.47 -4.42 -7.52
N HIS A 198 3.13 -3.97 -8.55
CA HIS A 198 3.12 -4.59 -9.87
C HIS A 198 4.42 -5.30 -10.24
N GLU A 199 5.27 -5.59 -9.24
CA GLU A 199 6.55 -6.28 -9.44
C GLU A 199 6.65 -7.51 -8.54
N HIS A 200 7.18 -8.61 -9.09
CA HIS A 200 7.34 -9.87 -8.34
C HIS A 200 8.44 -9.81 -7.27
N GLU A 201 9.42 -8.94 -7.45
CA GLU A 201 10.58 -8.78 -6.57
C GLU A 201 10.65 -7.33 -6.06
N PRO A 202 11.26 -7.07 -4.90
CA PRO A 202 11.43 -5.70 -4.45
C PRO A 202 12.54 -4.98 -5.21
N TRP A 203 12.33 -3.71 -5.49
CA TRP A 203 13.40 -2.84 -5.95
C TRP A 203 14.47 -2.67 -4.87
N ARG A 204 15.74 -2.64 -5.29
CA ARG A 204 16.88 -2.38 -4.40
C ARG A 204 17.75 -1.27 -4.96
N PRO A 205 18.16 -0.28 -4.11
CA PRO A 205 19.14 0.72 -4.55
C PRO A 205 20.41 0.04 -5.07
N ARG A 206 20.89 0.49 -6.21
CA ARG A 206 22.20 0.03 -6.71
C ARG A 206 23.28 0.53 -5.74
N THR A 207 24.02 -0.38 -5.12
CA THR A 207 25.23 -0.03 -4.37
C THR A 207 26.26 0.54 -5.34
N MET A 208 26.64 1.80 -5.11
CA MET A 208 27.77 2.41 -5.85
C MET A 208 29.09 1.76 -5.46
#